data_74684b03219eaa948a0a965f96a3538f
#
_entry.id   74684b03219eaa948a0a965f96a3538f
#
_cell.length_a   1.000
_cell.length_b   1.000
_cell.length_c   1.000
_cell.angle_alpha   90.00
_cell.angle_beta   90.00
_cell.angle_gamma   90.00
#
_symmetry.space_group_name_H-M   'P 1'
#
loop_
_entity.id
_entity.type
_entity.pdbx_description
1 polymer ?
#
loop_
_entity_poly.entity_id
_entity_poly.type
_entity_poly.pdbx_seq_one_letter_code
_entity_poly.pdbx_strand_id
1 'polypeptide(L)'
;MLQLPNSQAENIGTGDSGSEQPDVVLLNQKQWTFVQSRYNLTPRERQVAELVCKGLRNGNIAKYLQIKPGTVKTHTRNIYRKVHVESKIAMLLRFITDSRDFASPFA
;
A
#
# COMPACT_ATOMS: atom_id res chain seq x y z
N MET A 1 27.25 -18.66 -1.84
CA MET A 1 26.82 -18.36 -1.59
C MET A 1 26.23 -17.81 -1.33
N LEU A 2 26.08 -17.88 -1.29
CA LEU A 2 25.39 -17.44 -1.08
C LEU A 2 24.61 -17.30 -0.70
N GLN A 3 24.32 -17.51 -0.38
CA GLN A 3 23.46 -17.46 -0.02
C GLN A 3 22.82 -16.92 0.40
N LEU A 4 22.80 -17.29 0.48
CA LEU A 4 22.10 -16.90 0.92
C LEU A 4 21.42 -16.67 1.36
N PRO A 5 21.49 -16.81 1.56
CA PRO A 5 20.67 -16.69 2.07
C PRO A 5 19.82 -16.57 2.39
N ASN A 6 19.78 -16.99 2.28
CA ASN A 6 18.98 -16.94 2.64
C ASN A 6 18.31 -16.78 3.02
N SER A 7 18.47 -17.09 2.87
CA SER A 7 17.79 -17.01 3.26
C SER A 7 17.20 -16.80 3.70
N GLN A 8 17.33 -17.05 3.63
CA GLN A 8 16.71 -16.86 4.15
C GLN A 8 15.95 -16.47 4.28
N ALA A 9 16.29 -16.88 4.02
CA ALA A 9 15.51 -16.51 4.26
C ALA A 9 14.82 -16.48 4.34
N GLU A 10 14.76 -16.75 4.26
CA GLU A 10 14.06 -16.68 4.49
C GLU A 10 13.44 -16.58 4.97
N ASN A 11 13.66 -16.98 4.91
CA ASN A 11 12.96 -16.82 5.56
C ASN A 11 12.45 -16.45 5.97
N ILE A 12 12.61 -16.81 5.84
CA ILE A 12 12.02 -16.40 6.43
C ILE A 12 11.22 -16.22 6.49
N GLY A 13 10.96 -16.54 6.55
CA GLY A 13 10.00 -16.43 6.85
C GLY A 13 9.28 -16.31 6.95
N THR A 14 9.28 -16.78 7.14
CA THR A 14 8.57 -16.58 7.56
C THR A 14 7.91 -16.15 7.73
N GLY A 15 7.61 -16.35 7.72
CA GLY A 15 6.86 -15.94 8.05
C GLY A 15 6.44 -15.53 8.37
N ASP A 16 6.52 -15.87 8.56
CA ASP A 16 6.11 -15.33 9.14
C ASP A 16 5.70 -14.72 9.25
N SER A 17 5.64 -14.89 9.23
CA SER A 17 5.33 -14.26 9.56
C SER A 17 4.79 -13.50 9.49
N GLY A 18 4.54 -13.87 9.21
CA GLY A 18 3.72 -12.96 8.58
C GLY A 18 3.14 -11.95 9.40
N SER A 19 2.72 -12.35 10.29
CA SER A 19 2.17 -11.42 11.18
C SER A 19 3.19 -10.45 11.60
N GLU A 20 4.35 -10.80 11.33
CA GLU A 20 5.39 -9.93 11.70
C GLU A 20 5.54 -8.89 10.67
N GLN A 21 4.50 -8.16 10.48
CA GLN A 21 4.55 -7.04 9.59
C GLN A 21 5.55 -6.06 10.12
N PRO A 22 6.48 -5.61 9.29
CA PRO A 22 7.31 -4.51 9.72
C PRO A 22 6.40 -3.34 10.01
N ASP A 23 6.75 -2.57 10.98
CA ASP A 23 5.98 -1.40 11.29
C ASP A 23 6.37 -0.25 10.41
N VAL A 24 6.61 -0.55 9.14
CA VAL A 24 6.93 0.51 8.20
C VAL A 24 5.67 1.26 7.85
N VAL A 25 5.70 2.54 8.06
CA VAL A 25 4.58 3.40 7.72
C VAL A 25 5.05 4.32 6.62
N LEU A 26 4.59 4.06 5.40
CA LEU A 26 4.97 4.88 4.26
C LEU A 26 4.35 6.25 4.34
N LEU A 27 3.10 6.32 4.75
CA LEU A 27 2.39 7.58 4.91
C LEU A 27 1.67 7.56 6.26
N ASN A 28 1.72 8.70 6.97
CA ASN A 28 0.96 8.83 8.20
C ASN A 28 -0.47 9.25 7.87
N GLN A 29 -1.31 9.39 8.90
CA GLN A 29 -2.72 9.67 8.68
C GLN A 29 -2.95 11.03 8.02
N LYS A 30 -2.15 12.02 8.35
CA LYS A 30 -2.28 13.32 7.71
C LYS A 30 -1.94 13.23 6.23
N GLN A 31 -0.92 12.47 5.89
CA GLN A 31 -0.54 12.28 4.50
C GLN A 31 -1.63 11.52 3.74
N TRP A 32 -2.24 10.52 4.38
CA TRP A 32 -3.33 9.79 3.74
C TRP A 32 -4.54 10.68 3.51
N THR A 33 -4.84 11.55 4.46
CA THR A 33 -5.94 12.49 4.29
C THR A 33 -5.66 13.43 3.11
N PHE A 34 -4.41 13.86 2.99
CA PHE A 34 -4.01 14.71 1.88
C PHE A 34 -4.17 13.98 0.55
N VAL A 35 -3.67 12.73 0.47
CA VAL A 35 -3.76 11.93 -0.75
C VAL A 35 -5.22 11.66 -1.12
N GLN A 36 -6.02 11.32 -0.14
CA GLN A 36 -7.44 11.04 -0.38
C GLN A 36 -8.12 12.27 -0.97
N SER A 37 -7.84 13.42 -0.44
CA SER A 37 -8.44 14.66 -0.91
C SER A 37 -7.94 15.01 -2.31
N ARG A 38 -6.63 14.91 -2.50
CA ARG A 38 -6.02 15.29 -3.78
C ARG A 38 -6.57 14.49 -4.94
N TYR A 39 -6.77 13.19 -4.75
CA TYR A 39 -7.21 12.31 -5.82
C TYR A 39 -8.68 11.94 -5.72
N ASN A 40 -9.36 12.52 -4.76
CA ASN A 40 -10.79 12.27 -4.58
C ASN A 40 -11.08 10.78 -4.40
N LEU A 41 -10.30 10.12 -3.55
CA LEU A 41 -10.51 8.71 -3.28
C LEU A 41 -11.67 8.55 -2.32
N THR A 42 -12.49 7.52 -2.58
CA THR A 42 -13.53 7.18 -1.64
C THR A 42 -12.91 6.59 -0.38
N PRO A 43 -13.63 6.56 0.75
CA PRO A 43 -13.08 5.93 1.95
C PRO A 43 -12.64 4.49 1.72
N ARG A 44 -13.39 3.73 0.93
CA ARG A 44 -13.02 2.33 0.67
C ARG A 44 -11.79 2.25 -0.22
N GLU A 45 -11.68 3.15 -1.21
CA GLU A 45 -10.48 3.18 -2.04
C GLU A 45 -9.25 3.52 -1.20
N ARG A 46 -9.40 4.47 -0.28
CA ARG A 46 -8.30 4.78 0.63
C ARG A 46 -7.90 3.58 1.47
N GLN A 47 -8.89 2.85 2.00
CA GLN A 47 -8.59 1.65 2.78
C GLN A 47 -7.81 0.63 1.96
N VAL A 48 -8.22 0.42 0.72
CA VAL A 48 -7.51 -0.51 -0.16
C VAL A 48 -6.09 -0.01 -0.41
N ALA A 49 -5.94 1.27 -0.70
CA ALA A 49 -4.63 1.84 -0.96
C ALA A 49 -3.72 1.70 0.25
N GLU A 50 -4.24 1.92 1.45
CA GLU A 50 -3.45 1.77 2.67
C GLU A 50 -2.96 0.35 2.84
N LEU A 51 -3.82 -0.64 2.55
CA LEU A 51 -3.44 -2.03 2.69
C LEU A 51 -2.43 -2.44 1.62
N VAL A 52 -2.57 -1.91 0.41
CA VAL A 52 -1.58 -2.13 -0.64
C VAL A 52 -0.23 -1.61 -0.19
N CYS A 53 -0.22 -0.43 0.41
CA CYS A 53 1.02 0.18 0.87
C CYS A 53 1.66 -0.59 2.02
N LYS A 54 0.88 -1.41 2.70
CA LYS A 54 1.42 -2.30 3.74
C LYS A 54 1.93 -3.61 3.17
N GLY A 55 1.80 -3.80 1.85
CA GLY A 55 2.32 -4.98 1.21
C GLY A 55 1.35 -6.13 1.09
N LEU A 56 0.08 -5.93 1.41
CA LEU A 56 -0.89 -7.01 1.29
C LEU A 56 -1.23 -7.26 -0.16
N ARG A 57 -1.42 -8.53 -0.49
CA ARG A 57 -1.90 -8.93 -1.80
C ARG A 57 -3.41 -8.85 -1.85
N ASN A 58 -3.96 -8.85 -3.06
CA ASN A 58 -5.40 -8.70 -3.25
C ASN A 58 -6.23 -9.69 -2.43
N GLY A 59 -5.79 -10.95 -2.37
CA GLY A 59 -6.54 -11.95 -1.62
C GLY A 59 -6.60 -11.63 -0.13
N ASN A 60 -5.50 -11.13 0.41
CA ASN A 60 -5.46 -10.78 1.83
C ASN A 60 -6.23 -9.50 2.12
N ILE A 61 -6.19 -8.56 1.19
CA ILE A 61 -6.99 -7.34 1.32
C ILE A 61 -8.47 -7.71 1.34
N ALA A 62 -8.87 -8.61 0.43
CA ALA A 62 -10.24 -9.05 0.37
C ALA A 62 -10.70 -9.66 1.68
N LYS A 63 -9.86 -10.52 2.26
CA LYS A 63 -10.18 -11.13 3.54
C LYS A 63 -10.27 -10.08 4.64
N TYR A 64 -9.32 -9.19 4.67
CA TYR A 64 -9.26 -8.17 5.71
C TYR A 64 -10.49 -7.28 5.68
N LEU A 65 -10.92 -6.90 4.49
CA LEU A 65 -12.07 -6.00 4.33
C LEU A 65 -13.39 -6.76 4.18
N GLN A 66 -13.32 -8.10 4.14
CA GLN A 66 -14.51 -8.95 3.98
C GLN A 66 -15.26 -8.63 2.71
N ILE A 67 -14.53 -8.51 1.62
CA ILE A 67 -15.10 -8.29 0.29
C ILE A 67 -14.47 -9.29 -0.67
N LYS A 68 -14.99 -9.36 -1.87
CA LYS A 68 -14.50 -10.31 -2.86
C LYS A 68 -13.21 -9.80 -3.48
N PRO A 69 -12.31 -10.70 -3.89
CA PRO A 69 -11.08 -10.28 -4.57
C PRO A 69 -11.35 -9.45 -5.81
N GLY A 70 -12.42 -9.77 -6.55
CA GLY A 70 -12.77 -8.95 -7.71
C GLY A 70 -13.12 -7.53 -7.35
N THR A 71 -13.73 -7.34 -6.18
CA THR A 71 -14.05 -6.01 -5.70
C THR A 71 -12.77 -5.24 -5.36
N VAL A 72 -11.76 -5.93 -4.80
CA VAL A 72 -10.49 -5.29 -4.55
C VAL A 72 -9.86 -4.82 -5.86
N LYS A 73 -9.93 -5.67 -6.89
CA LYS A 73 -9.38 -5.30 -8.19
C LYS A 73 -10.08 -4.08 -8.77
N THR A 74 -11.40 -4.01 -8.60
CA THR A 74 -12.16 -2.87 -9.08
C THR A 74 -11.73 -1.59 -8.37
N HIS A 75 -11.59 -1.66 -7.04
CA HIS A 75 -11.12 -0.50 -6.30
C HIS A 75 -9.72 -0.09 -6.75
N THR A 76 -8.85 -1.05 -6.94
CA THR A 76 -7.48 -0.77 -7.37
C THR A 76 -7.48 -0.09 -8.74
N ARG A 77 -8.28 -0.61 -9.66
CA ARG A 77 -8.36 -0.01 -11.00
C ARG A 77 -8.84 1.43 -10.92
N ASN A 78 -9.82 1.69 -10.07
CA ASN A 78 -10.34 3.04 -9.92
C ASN A 78 -9.30 3.98 -9.31
N ILE A 79 -8.54 3.48 -8.34
CA ILE A 79 -7.46 4.26 -7.74
C ILE A 79 -6.43 4.61 -8.81
N TYR A 80 -5.99 3.62 -9.59
CA TYR A 80 -4.99 3.87 -10.63
C TYR A 80 -5.49 4.93 -11.61
N ARG A 81 -6.77 4.85 -11.98
CA ARG A 81 -7.32 5.83 -12.90
C ARG A 81 -7.31 7.23 -12.30
N LYS A 82 -7.69 7.34 -11.03
CA LYS A 82 -7.75 8.65 -10.36
C LYS A 82 -6.37 9.23 -10.14
N VAL A 83 -5.39 8.39 -9.90
CA VAL A 83 -4.01 8.83 -9.63
C VAL A 83 -3.21 8.96 -10.92
N HIS A 84 -3.77 8.46 -12.03
CA HIS A 84 -3.12 8.51 -13.34
C HIS A 84 -1.84 7.69 -13.38
N VAL A 85 -1.94 6.46 -12.89
CA VAL A 85 -0.80 5.52 -12.90
C VAL A 85 -1.31 4.19 -13.42
N GLU A 86 -0.38 3.29 -13.76
CA GLU A 86 -0.74 2.00 -14.32
C GLU A 86 -0.19 0.82 -13.52
N SER A 87 0.45 1.08 -12.40
CA SER A 87 1.02 0.00 -11.61
C SER A 87 1.05 0.37 -10.15
N LYS A 88 1.19 -0.67 -9.34
CA LYS A 88 1.30 -0.50 -7.90
C LYS A 88 2.49 0.36 -7.53
N ILE A 89 3.64 0.07 -8.14
CA ILE A 89 4.86 0.80 -7.82
C ILE A 89 4.70 2.27 -8.18
N ALA A 90 4.14 2.56 -9.36
CA ALA A 90 3.92 3.94 -9.76
C ALA A 90 2.99 4.65 -8.80
N MET A 91 1.97 3.95 -8.30
CA MET A 91 1.04 4.52 -7.35
C MET A 91 1.76 4.87 -6.04
N LEU A 92 2.55 3.94 -5.52
CA LEU A 92 3.28 4.17 -4.28
C LEU A 92 4.21 5.36 -4.40
N LEU A 93 4.95 5.41 -5.50
CA LEU A 93 5.89 6.51 -5.71
C LEU A 93 5.18 7.84 -5.83
N ARG A 94 4.03 7.85 -6.49
CA ARG A 94 3.25 9.06 -6.63
C ARG A 94 2.76 9.55 -5.27
N PHE A 95 2.25 8.65 -4.45
CA PHE A 95 1.76 9.01 -3.13
C PHE A 95 2.89 9.56 -2.26
N ILE A 96 4.03 8.90 -2.27
CA ILE A 96 5.16 9.32 -1.45
C ILE A 96 5.65 10.69 -1.92
N THR A 97 5.78 10.86 -3.21
CA THR A 97 6.26 12.12 -3.76
C THR A 97 5.30 13.26 -3.44
N ASP A 98 4.01 13.05 -3.67
CA ASP A 98 3.02 14.10 -3.49
C ASP A 98 2.87 14.52 -2.03
N SER A 99 3.03 13.58 -1.11
CA SER A 99 2.80 13.87 0.30
C SER A 99 4.05 14.27 1.04
N ARG A 100 5.19 14.19 0.39
CA ARG A 100 6.45 14.45 1.07
C ARG A 100 6.53 15.87 1.62
N ASP A 101 6.23 16.84 0.77
CA ASP A 101 6.29 18.23 1.20
C ASP A 101 5.22 18.54 2.23
N PHE A 102 4.07 17.91 2.07
CA PHE A 102 2.97 18.14 3.00
C PHE A 102 3.34 17.71 4.41
N ALA A 103 4.05 16.60 4.53
CA ALA A 103 4.35 16.04 5.84
C ALA A 103 5.60 16.62 6.46
N SER A 104 6.48 17.20 5.66
CA SER A 104 7.76 17.66 6.16
C SER A 104 7.63 19.07 6.71
N PRO A 105 8.10 19.30 7.93
CA PRO A 105 8.07 20.66 8.48
C PRO A 105 9.06 21.59 7.80
N PHE A 106 9.94 21.03 7.00
CA PHE A 106 10.96 21.83 6.34
C PHE A 106 10.76 21.99 4.85
N ALA A 107 9.74 21.37 4.34
CA ALA A 107 9.55 21.40 2.89
C ALA A 107 8.70 22.59 2.52
#